data_6b9a93ca667f7e386a03ba70b5ee9f3c
#
_entry.id   6b9a93ca667f7e386a03ba70b5ee9f3c
#
_cell.length_a   1.000
_cell.length_b   1.000
_cell.length_c   1.000
_cell.angle_alpha   90.00
_cell.angle_beta   90.00
_cell.angle_gamma   90.00
#
_symmetry.space_group_name_H-M   'P 1'
#
loop_
_entity.id
_entity.type
_entity.pdbx_description
1 polymer ?
#
loop_
_entity_poly.entity_id
_entity_poly.type
_entity_poly.pdbx_seq_one_letter_code
_entity_poly.pdbx_strand_id
1 'polypeptide(L)'
;MVASVGRRSKQAAPQMNGGFFMLKGISPIISPELLKIIAEMGHGDELVLADANFPGTSIGQKCVRCDGHGCAEVMRALLTLFPLDDFVEAPLAVMQVPAGMFPGDKAPIWEAFRAAADTDLPTAKFDMMAHDAFMERAKKAFAVVQTGETALYGNIIIRKGVVRA
;
A
#
# COMPACT_ATOMS: atom_id res chain seq x y z
N MET A 1 -51.58 -14.87 13.63
CA MET A 1 -50.25 -15.26 13.11
C MET A 1 -49.49 -13.97 12.78
N VAL A 2 -48.66 -13.50 13.67
CA VAL A 2 -47.91 -12.23 13.50
C VAL A 2 -46.47 -12.58 13.20
N ALA A 3 -46.00 -12.24 12.01
CA ALA A 3 -44.63 -12.52 11.57
C ALA A 3 -43.65 -11.59 12.28
N SER A 4 -42.65 -12.18 12.97
CA SER A 4 -41.54 -11.51 13.62
C SER A 4 -40.59 -10.97 12.56
N VAL A 5 -40.44 -9.64 12.50
CA VAL A 5 -39.43 -8.95 11.69
C VAL A 5 -38.11 -9.02 12.42
N GLY A 6 -37.18 -9.85 11.90
CA GLY A 6 -35.83 -9.96 12.39
C GLY A 6 -35.08 -8.65 12.28
N ARG A 7 -34.63 -8.09 13.39
CA ARG A 7 -33.70 -6.95 13.45
C ARG A 7 -32.34 -7.40 12.92
N ARG A 8 -31.92 -6.84 11.77
CA ARG A 8 -30.53 -6.93 11.31
C ARG A 8 -29.65 -6.19 12.32
N SER A 9 -28.73 -6.93 12.95
CA SER A 9 -27.69 -6.37 13.78
C SER A 9 -26.78 -5.48 12.91
N LYS A 10 -26.72 -4.19 13.24
CA LYS A 10 -25.69 -3.29 12.70
C LYS A 10 -24.34 -3.81 13.19
N GLN A 11 -23.52 -4.34 12.29
CA GLN A 11 -22.12 -4.57 12.57
C GLN A 11 -21.49 -3.23 12.93
N ALA A 12 -20.96 -3.14 14.17
CA ALA A 12 -20.21 -1.99 14.61
C ALA A 12 -18.91 -1.92 13.80
N ALA A 13 -18.64 -0.76 13.21
CA ALA A 13 -17.36 -0.47 12.59
C ALA A 13 -16.25 -0.64 13.63
N PRO A 14 -15.05 -1.16 13.25
CA PRO A 14 -13.94 -1.35 14.16
C PRO A 14 -13.59 -0.01 14.83
N GLN A 15 -13.61 0.00 16.16
CA GLN A 15 -13.17 1.15 16.95
C GLN A 15 -11.66 1.30 16.77
N MET A 16 -11.25 2.24 15.95
CA MET A 16 -9.86 2.66 15.85
C MET A 16 -9.52 3.51 17.06
N ASN A 17 -8.54 3.06 17.85
CA ASN A 17 -8.05 3.73 19.07
C ASN A 17 -7.74 5.21 18.81
N GLY A 18 -8.22 6.06 19.71
CA GLY A 18 -8.15 7.50 19.87
C GLY A 18 -7.00 8.30 19.24
N GLY A 19 -6.85 8.28 17.92
CA GLY A 19 -5.99 9.21 17.20
C GLY A 19 -6.79 10.45 16.78
N PHE A 20 -6.14 11.60 16.79
CA PHE A 20 -6.72 12.83 16.25
C PHE A 20 -6.89 12.67 14.73
N PHE A 21 -8.12 12.48 14.26
CA PHE A 21 -8.45 12.46 12.85
C PHE A 21 -8.85 13.87 12.41
N MET A 22 -8.18 14.43 11.41
CA MET A 22 -8.60 15.68 10.78
C MET A 22 -9.84 15.48 9.90
N LEU A 23 -10.01 14.26 9.34
CA LEU A 23 -11.14 13.87 8.51
C LEU A 23 -11.69 12.51 8.99
N LYS A 24 -13.03 12.39 9.05
CA LYS A 24 -13.67 11.14 9.44
C LYS A 24 -13.36 10.02 8.42
N GLY A 25 -12.93 8.87 8.91
CA GLY A 25 -12.66 7.70 8.09
C GLY A 25 -11.34 7.72 7.30
N ILE A 26 -10.55 8.78 7.43
CA ILE A 26 -9.23 8.89 6.79
C ILE A 26 -8.14 8.85 7.87
N SER A 27 -7.20 7.93 7.73
CA SER A 27 -6.06 7.83 8.64
C SER A 27 -5.23 9.13 8.65
N PRO A 28 -4.77 9.63 9.81
CA PRO A 28 -3.90 10.80 9.89
C PRO A 28 -2.54 10.61 9.21
N ILE A 29 -2.15 9.38 8.89
CA ILE A 29 -0.97 9.05 8.09
C ILE A 29 -1.09 9.62 6.67
N ILE A 30 -2.32 9.70 6.16
CA ILE A 30 -2.61 10.20 4.81
C ILE A 30 -2.61 11.72 4.84
N SER A 31 -1.49 12.33 4.44
CA SER A 31 -1.39 13.79 4.31
C SER A 31 -2.35 14.32 3.24
N PRO A 32 -2.73 15.61 3.28
CA PRO A 32 -3.56 16.22 2.24
C PRO A 32 -2.96 16.07 0.83
N GLU A 33 -1.63 16.14 0.72
CA GLU A 33 -0.93 15.94 -0.55
C GLU A 33 -1.04 14.49 -1.05
N LEU A 34 -0.84 13.50 -0.16
CA LEU A 34 -0.99 12.10 -0.50
C LEU A 34 -2.44 11.77 -0.85
N LEU A 35 -3.41 12.32 -0.12
CA LEU A 35 -4.84 12.15 -0.42
C LEU A 35 -5.19 12.68 -1.82
N LYS A 36 -4.66 13.86 -2.19
CA LYS A 36 -4.83 14.41 -3.53
C LYS A 36 -4.28 13.46 -4.60
N ILE A 37 -3.06 12.95 -4.41
CA ILE A 37 -2.39 12.05 -5.34
C ILE A 37 -3.23 10.79 -5.58
N ILE A 38 -3.64 10.10 -4.51
CA ILE A 38 -4.42 8.86 -4.65
C ILE A 38 -5.82 9.09 -5.22
N ALA A 39 -6.40 10.29 -5.01
CA ALA A 39 -7.67 10.68 -5.62
C ALA A 39 -7.53 10.95 -7.13
N GLU A 40 -6.37 11.42 -7.58
CA GLU A 40 -6.07 11.65 -9.01
C GLU A 40 -5.69 10.34 -9.75
N MET A 41 -5.27 9.29 -9.04
CA MET A 41 -4.88 8.01 -9.64
C MET A 41 -6.09 7.29 -10.24
N GLY A 42 -5.93 6.80 -11.47
CA GLY A 42 -6.89 5.93 -12.15
C GLY A 42 -6.65 4.43 -11.92
N HIS A 43 -7.51 3.59 -12.48
CA HIS A 43 -7.31 2.14 -12.51
C HIS A 43 -6.01 1.80 -13.27
N GLY A 44 -5.19 0.96 -12.67
CA GLY A 44 -3.92 0.52 -13.24
C GLY A 44 -2.73 1.44 -12.95
N ASP A 45 -2.96 2.63 -12.39
CA ASP A 45 -1.86 3.47 -11.91
C ASP A 45 -1.14 2.83 -10.73
N GLU A 46 0.16 3.10 -10.62
CA GLU A 46 1.03 2.50 -9.63
C GLU A 46 1.58 3.55 -8.67
N LEU A 47 1.69 3.15 -7.40
CA LEU A 47 2.29 3.93 -6.34
C LEU A 47 3.46 3.16 -5.74
N VAL A 48 4.62 3.81 -5.62
CA VAL A 48 5.77 3.24 -4.93
C VAL A 48 5.72 3.65 -3.47
N LEU A 49 5.74 2.68 -2.55
CA LEU A 49 6.05 2.93 -1.14
C LEU A 49 7.52 2.60 -0.94
N ALA A 50 8.28 3.61 -0.62
CA ALA A 50 9.74 3.56 -0.65
C ALA A 50 10.35 3.63 0.75
N ASP A 51 11.39 2.82 1.00
CA ASP A 51 12.19 2.90 2.23
C ASP A 51 12.96 4.22 2.33
N ALA A 52 13.54 4.49 3.50
CA ALA A 52 14.22 5.75 3.80
C ALA A 52 15.44 6.03 2.89
N ASN A 53 16.02 4.99 2.28
CA ASN A 53 17.20 5.10 1.41
C ASN A 53 16.86 5.14 -0.08
N PHE A 54 15.60 4.95 -0.44
CA PHE A 54 15.17 4.96 -1.84
C PHE A 54 15.31 6.36 -2.45
N PRO A 55 15.80 6.50 -3.69
CA PRO A 55 16.00 7.81 -4.32
C PRO A 55 14.69 8.39 -4.87
N GLY A 56 13.64 8.48 -4.03
CA GLY A 56 12.28 8.81 -4.45
C GLY A 56 12.16 10.17 -5.13
N THR A 57 12.85 11.18 -4.59
CA THR A 57 12.80 12.54 -5.14
C THR A 57 13.52 12.67 -6.49
N SER A 58 14.58 11.89 -6.70
CA SER A 58 15.38 12.00 -7.92
C SER A 58 14.83 11.18 -9.10
N ILE A 59 14.03 10.14 -8.83
CA ILE A 59 13.51 9.26 -9.90
C ILE A 59 12.00 9.35 -10.08
N GLY A 60 11.25 9.72 -9.01
CA GLY A 60 9.79 9.79 -9.06
C GLY A 60 9.29 10.98 -9.86
N GLN A 61 8.19 10.78 -10.60
CA GLN A 61 7.48 11.88 -11.27
C GLN A 61 6.89 12.87 -10.26
N LYS A 62 6.41 12.33 -9.15
CA LYS A 62 5.95 13.04 -7.95
C LYS A 62 6.49 12.30 -6.74
N CYS A 63 6.93 13.00 -5.70
CA CYS A 63 7.40 12.38 -4.47
C CYS A 63 6.76 13.06 -3.27
N VAL A 64 6.08 12.28 -2.43
CA VAL A 64 5.46 12.74 -1.17
C VAL A 64 6.18 12.13 0.01
N ARG A 65 6.45 12.94 1.04
CA ARG A 65 7.15 12.51 2.25
C ARG A 65 6.16 11.96 3.29
N CYS A 66 6.55 10.85 3.91
CA CYS A 66 5.81 10.18 4.99
C CYS A 66 6.80 9.62 6.04
N ASP A 67 7.79 10.43 6.43
CA ASP A 67 9.00 10.02 7.16
C ASP A 67 8.76 9.38 8.53
N GLY A 68 7.64 9.69 9.18
CA GLY A 68 7.31 9.15 10.51
C GLY A 68 6.72 7.74 10.51
N HIS A 69 6.56 7.12 9.36
CA HIS A 69 5.80 5.87 9.20
C HIS A 69 6.56 4.86 8.35
N GLY A 70 6.38 3.55 8.65
CA GLY A 70 6.92 2.46 7.83
C GLY A 70 6.05 2.15 6.61
N CYS A 71 6.64 1.51 5.59
CA CYS A 71 5.94 1.19 4.34
C CYS A 71 4.66 0.36 4.54
N ALA A 72 4.70 -0.67 5.38
CA ALA A 72 3.54 -1.53 5.63
C ALA A 72 2.41 -0.80 6.36
N GLU A 73 2.74 0.16 7.23
CA GLU A 73 1.76 1.01 7.92
C GLU A 73 1.06 1.95 6.95
N VAL A 74 1.83 2.61 6.09
CA VAL A 74 1.31 3.48 5.02
C VAL A 74 0.45 2.67 4.05
N MET A 75 0.89 1.47 3.66
CA MET A 75 0.13 0.57 2.78
C MET A 75 -1.24 0.25 3.36
N ARG A 76 -1.33 -0.13 4.66
CA ARG A 76 -2.62 -0.41 5.30
C ARG A 76 -3.54 0.81 5.29
N ALA A 77 -3.02 2.00 5.55
CA ALA A 77 -3.80 3.24 5.50
C ALA A 77 -4.33 3.53 4.09
N LEU A 78 -3.52 3.32 3.05
CA LEU A 78 -3.91 3.50 1.65
C LEU A 78 -4.99 2.52 1.21
N LEU A 79 -4.88 1.24 1.59
CA LEU A 79 -5.84 0.19 1.22
C LEU A 79 -7.23 0.35 1.87
N THR A 80 -7.39 1.29 2.81
CA THR A 80 -8.72 1.71 3.26
C THR A 80 -9.41 2.68 2.29
N LEU A 81 -8.69 3.26 1.33
CA LEU A 81 -9.16 4.31 0.44
C LEU A 81 -9.26 3.88 -1.01
N PHE A 82 -8.46 2.91 -1.45
CA PHE A 82 -8.57 2.30 -2.77
C PHE A 82 -8.19 0.81 -2.73
N PRO A 83 -8.78 -0.03 -3.60
CA PRO A 83 -8.45 -1.46 -3.65
C PRO A 83 -7.19 -1.72 -4.47
N LEU A 84 -6.55 -2.88 -4.22
CA LEU A 84 -5.58 -3.46 -5.14
C LEU A 84 -6.27 -3.89 -6.45
N ASP A 85 -5.52 -3.88 -7.55
CA ASP A 85 -6.04 -4.28 -8.86
C ASP A 85 -6.26 -5.80 -8.93
N ASP A 86 -7.51 -6.22 -8.94
CA ASP A 86 -7.93 -7.62 -9.04
C ASP A 86 -8.08 -8.12 -10.49
N PHE A 87 -7.80 -7.28 -11.49
CA PHE A 87 -7.74 -7.68 -12.90
C PHE A 87 -6.39 -8.28 -13.28
N VAL A 88 -5.38 -8.16 -12.41
CA VAL A 88 -4.05 -8.74 -12.61
C VAL A 88 -3.71 -9.71 -11.47
N GLU A 89 -2.92 -10.73 -11.77
CA GLU A 89 -2.52 -11.73 -10.77
C GLU A 89 -1.56 -11.14 -9.71
N ALA A 90 -0.68 -10.23 -10.11
CA ALA A 90 0.35 -9.62 -9.28
C ALA A 90 0.23 -8.09 -9.25
N PRO A 91 -0.72 -7.51 -8.49
CA PRO A 91 -0.84 -6.07 -8.32
C PRO A 91 0.23 -5.46 -7.40
N LEU A 92 1.09 -6.28 -6.84
CA LEU A 92 2.19 -5.92 -5.94
C LEU A 92 3.50 -6.29 -6.59
N ALA A 93 4.52 -5.42 -6.50
CA ALA A 93 5.86 -5.74 -6.93
C ALA A 93 6.89 -5.40 -5.86
N VAL A 94 7.86 -6.29 -5.66
CA VAL A 94 8.99 -6.12 -4.75
C VAL A 94 10.29 -6.37 -5.47
N MET A 95 11.37 -5.80 -4.94
CA MET A 95 12.71 -5.97 -5.48
C MET A 95 13.27 -7.31 -5.01
N GLN A 96 13.70 -8.17 -5.93
CA GLN A 96 14.34 -9.44 -5.62
C GLN A 96 15.56 -9.23 -4.72
N VAL A 97 15.69 -10.03 -3.68
CA VAL A 97 16.87 -10.02 -2.80
C VAL A 97 17.99 -10.86 -3.40
N PRO A 98 19.27 -10.51 -3.14
CA PRO A 98 20.40 -11.37 -3.50
C PRO A 98 20.30 -12.73 -2.83
N ALA A 99 20.67 -13.79 -3.55
CA ALA A 99 20.66 -15.15 -3.03
C ALA A 99 21.47 -15.27 -1.73
N GLY A 100 20.90 -15.88 -0.70
CA GLY A 100 21.54 -16.10 0.59
C GLY A 100 21.58 -14.88 1.51
N MET A 101 21.03 -13.71 1.13
CA MET A 101 21.00 -12.53 1.99
C MET A 101 20.05 -12.71 3.17
N PHE A 102 18.92 -13.36 2.94
CA PHE A 102 17.90 -13.66 3.97
C PHE A 102 17.49 -15.13 3.91
N PRO A 103 17.02 -15.72 5.03
CA PRO A 103 16.47 -17.06 5.03
C PRO A 103 15.35 -17.21 3.96
N GLY A 104 15.50 -18.24 3.09
CA GLY A 104 14.53 -18.49 2.01
C GLY A 104 14.48 -17.40 0.94
N ASP A 105 15.50 -16.57 0.82
CA ASP A 105 15.60 -15.47 -0.15
C ASP A 105 14.40 -14.51 -0.14
N LYS A 106 13.90 -14.24 1.08
CA LYS A 106 12.78 -13.33 1.33
C LYS A 106 13.15 -12.28 2.37
N ALA A 107 12.95 -11.01 2.05
CA ALA A 107 13.12 -9.94 3.03
C ALA A 107 12.04 -10.06 4.12
N PRO A 108 12.38 -9.99 5.41
CA PRO A 108 11.42 -10.14 6.51
C PRO A 108 10.24 -9.17 6.45
N ILE A 109 10.45 -7.96 5.93
CA ILE A 109 9.41 -6.91 5.77
C ILE A 109 8.28 -7.35 4.83
N TRP A 110 8.53 -8.30 3.91
CA TRP A 110 7.48 -8.76 2.97
C TRP A 110 6.33 -9.49 3.66
N GLU A 111 6.55 -10.06 4.85
CA GLU A 111 5.46 -10.60 5.67
C GLU A 111 4.50 -9.50 6.12
N ALA A 112 5.02 -8.33 6.49
CA ALA A 112 4.20 -7.17 6.83
C ALA A 112 3.44 -6.61 5.62
N PHE A 113 4.05 -6.64 4.42
CA PHE A 113 3.38 -6.29 3.16
C PHE A 113 2.28 -7.30 2.83
N ARG A 114 2.54 -8.60 3.03
CA ARG A 114 1.52 -9.64 2.83
C ARG A 114 0.34 -9.43 3.75
N ALA A 115 0.60 -9.22 5.05
CA ALA A 115 -0.45 -8.95 6.03
C ALA A 115 -1.24 -7.67 5.74
N ALA A 116 -0.61 -6.65 5.14
CA ALA A 116 -1.31 -5.46 4.69
C ALA A 116 -2.20 -5.75 3.46
N ALA A 117 -1.68 -6.47 2.46
CA ALA A 117 -2.44 -6.84 1.26
C ALA A 117 -3.63 -7.76 1.58
N ASP A 118 -3.50 -8.65 2.55
CA ASP A 118 -4.57 -9.58 2.96
C ASP A 118 -5.80 -8.87 3.53
N THR A 119 -5.67 -7.61 3.94
CA THR A 119 -6.82 -6.81 4.39
C THR A 119 -7.74 -6.37 3.25
N ASP A 120 -7.26 -6.39 2.02
CA ASP A 120 -7.97 -5.93 0.83
C ASP A 120 -8.12 -7.05 -0.23
N LEU A 121 -7.01 -7.65 -0.68
CA LEU A 121 -6.99 -8.70 -1.69
C LEU A 121 -6.09 -9.87 -1.27
N PRO A 122 -6.60 -10.86 -0.51
CA PRO A 122 -5.81 -12.00 -0.02
C PRO A 122 -5.18 -12.86 -1.13
N THR A 123 -5.74 -12.82 -2.33
CA THR A 123 -5.24 -13.57 -3.50
C THR A 123 -4.14 -12.86 -4.26
N ALA A 124 -3.86 -11.57 -3.94
CA ALA A 124 -2.83 -10.80 -4.63
C ALA A 124 -1.46 -11.46 -4.54
N LYS A 125 -0.78 -11.60 -5.68
CA LYS A 125 0.58 -12.11 -5.74
C LYS A 125 1.59 -10.96 -5.79
N PHE A 126 2.84 -11.32 -5.46
CA PHE A 126 3.98 -10.42 -5.60
C PHE A 126 4.72 -10.74 -6.90
N ASP A 127 4.96 -9.73 -7.72
CA ASP A 127 5.92 -9.76 -8.81
C ASP A 127 7.31 -9.48 -8.23
N MET A 128 8.20 -10.47 -8.28
CA MET A 128 9.57 -10.36 -7.77
C MET A 128 10.49 -9.92 -8.89
N MET A 129 10.90 -8.66 -8.87
CA MET A 129 11.62 -8.02 -9.96
C MET A 129 13.11 -7.89 -9.66
N ALA A 130 13.95 -8.05 -10.68
CA ALA A 130 15.35 -7.64 -10.60
C ALA A 130 15.44 -6.13 -10.26
N HIS A 131 16.51 -5.72 -9.57
CA HIS A 131 16.71 -4.33 -9.11
C HIS A 131 16.45 -3.31 -10.22
N ASP A 132 17.11 -3.44 -11.36
CA ASP A 132 17.01 -2.45 -12.44
C ASP A 132 15.59 -2.39 -13.04
N ALA A 133 14.92 -3.54 -13.17
CA ALA A 133 13.55 -3.60 -13.64
C ALA A 133 12.58 -2.91 -12.66
N PHE A 134 12.78 -3.11 -11.35
CA PHE A 134 12.01 -2.42 -10.32
C PHE A 134 12.22 -0.90 -10.39
N MET A 135 13.48 -0.43 -10.54
CA MET A 135 13.80 0.98 -10.64
C MET A 135 13.19 1.62 -11.90
N GLU A 136 13.23 0.94 -13.04
CA GLU A 136 12.59 1.44 -14.27
C GLU A 136 11.05 1.49 -14.17
N ARG A 137 10.43 0.54 -13.46
CA ARG A 137 8.99 0.56 -13.16
C ARG A 137 8.65 1.70 -12.20
N ALA A 138 9.45 1.89 -11.17
CA ALA A 138 9.28 2.97 -10.19
C ALA A 138 9.34 4.37 -10.81
N LYS A 139 10.21 4.59 -11.81
CA LYS A 139 10.29 5.85 -12.57
C LYS A 139 9.00 6.18 -13.34
N LYS A 140 8.24 5.14 -13.73
CA LYS A 140 6.98 5.26 -14.48
C LYS A 140 5.76 5.34 -13.58
N ALA A 141 5.92 5.04 -12.29
CA ALA A 141 4.84 5.08 -11.33
C ALA A 141 4.23 6.49 -11.21
N PHE A 142 2.97 6.58 -10.89
CA PHE A 142 2.24 7.84 -10.74
C PHE A 142 2.87 8.74 -9.67
N ALA A 143 3.31 8.14 -8.56
CA ALA A 143 4.05 8.84 -7.52
C ALA A 143 4.90 7.87 -6.68
N VAL A 144 5.83 8.43 -5.91
CA VAL A 144 6.61 7.76 -4.87
C VAL A 144 6.21 8.35 -3.52
N VAL A 145 5.88 7.50 -2.57
CA VAL A 145 5.71 7.84 -1.15
C VAL A 145 6.99 7.46 -0.42
N GLN A 146 7.80 8.45 -0.09
CA GLN A 146 9.03 8.27 0.66
C GLN A 146 8.71 8.11 2.14
N THR A 147 8.91 6.93 2.71
CA THR A 147 8.60 6.62 4.11
C THR A 147 9.83 6.65 5.00
N GLY A 148 9.62 6.47 6.32
CA GLY A 148 10.67 6.25 7.31
C GLY A 148 11.07 4.78 7.47
N GLU A 149 10.69 3.89 6.56
CA GLU A 149 11.05 2.47 6.62
C GLU A 149 12.57 2.28 6.58
N THR A 150 13.11 1.52 7.54
CA THR A 150 14.55 1.25 7.63
C THR A 150 14.93 -0.18 7.25
N ALA A 151 13.94 -1.05 7.06
CA ALA A 151 14.19 -2.42 6.64
C ALA A 151 14.78 -2.47 5.23
N LEU A 152 15.82 -3.29 5.06
CA LEU A 152 16.37 -3.55 3.73
C LEU A 152 15.32 -4.19 2.82
N TYR A 153 15.29 -3.80 1.54
CA TYR A 153 14.29 -4.23 0.56
C TYR A 153 12.85 -3.88 0.97
N GLY A 154 12.70 -2.81 1.74
CA GLY A 154 11.43 -2.28 2.24
C GLY A 154 10.63 -1.48 1.21
N ASN A 155 10.92 -1.66 -0.08
CA ASN A 155 10.24 -0.98 -1.17
C ASN A 155 9.17 -1.88 -1.77
N ILE A 156 8.01 -1.32 -2.08
CA ILE A 156 6.93 -2.04 -2.75
C ILE A 156 6.21 -1.11 -3.75
N ILE A 157 5.87 -1.64 -4.91
CA ILE A 157 4.97 -0.99 -5.86
C ILE A 157 3.59 -1.61 -5.67
N ILE A 158 2.57 -0.77 -5.54
CA ILE A 158 1.17 -1.18 -5.43
C ILE A 158 0.39 -0.63 -6.63
N ARG A 159 -0.46 -1.46 -7.24
CA ARG A 159 -1.28 -1.11 -8.39
C ARG A 159 -2.72 -0.91 -7.96
N LYS A 160 -3.27 0.27 -8.28
CA LYS A 160 -4.63 0.66 -7.91
C LYS A 160 -5.66 -0.07 -8.77
N GLY A 161 -6.63 -0.68 -8.11
CA GLY A 161 -7.79 -1.31 -8.73
C GLY A 161 -8.97 -0.39 -8.91
N VAL A 162 -10.12 -0.99 -9.23
CA VAL A 162 -11.40 -0.30 -9.45
C VAL A 162 -12.19 -0.23 -8.16
N VAL A 163 -12.53 0.97 -7.73
CA VAL A 163 -13.49 1.17 -6.63
C VAL A 163 -14.88 0.82 -7.17
N ARG A 164 -15.52 -0.19 -6.57
CA ARG A 164 -16.88 -0.61 -6.94
C ARG A 164 -17.88 -0.03 -5.95
N ALA A 165 -19.00 0.44 -6.47
CA ALA A 165 -20.12 0.97 -5.67
C ALA A 165 -20.88 -0.15 -4.96
#